data_d3a30a7aee9920ff5c90b1a8d8db79ad
#
_entry.id   d3a30a7aee9920ff5c90b1a8d8db79ad
#
_cell.length_a   1.000
_cell.length_b   1.000
_cell.length_c   1.000
_cell.angle_alpha   90.00
_cell.angle_beta   90.00
_cell.angle_gamma   90.00
#
_symmetry.space_group_name_H-M   'P 1'
#
loop_
_entity.id
_entity.type
_entity.pdbx_description
1 polymer ?
#
loop_
_entity_poly.entity_id
_entity_poly.type
_entity_poly.pdbx_seq_one_letter_code
_entity_poly.pdbx_strand_id
1 'polypeptide(L)'
;MLLDKENIFYNKQAITSNTSSPAVYNGGGDAYKAPWLVIRIDKDVTGTPLFNVYTSNKENMESAVLLHGITLPANAKAGTEVVTRLGQGVKQYIKVNANNMTGGTISSFLVFDVNMI
;
A
#
# COMPACT_ATOMS: atom_id res chain seq x y z
N MET A 1 16.60 -6.28 4.04
CA MET A 1 15.99 -4.95 3.83
C MET A 1 15.51 -4.38 5.16
N LEU A 2 15.85 -3.15 5.42
CA LEU A 2 15.35 -2.44 6.61
C LEU A 2 14.04 -1.75 6.26
N LEU A 3 13.00 -2.02 7.03
CA LEU A 3 11.72 -1.32 6.89
C LEU A 3 11.70 -0.12 7.85
N ASP A 4 11.41 1.04 7.31
CA ASP A 4 11.19 2.24 8.10
C ASP A 4 9.72 2.27 8.52
N LYS A 5 9.45 2.34 9.82
CA LYS A 5 8.08 2.38 10.34
C LYS A 5 7.27 3.52 9.74
N GLU A 6 7.91 4.61 9.37
CA GLU A 6 7.22 5.76 8.80
C GLU A 6 6.73 5.49 7.37
N ASN A 7 7.23 4.45 6.72
CA ASN A 7 6.88 4.09 5.35
C ASN A 7 6.01 2.84 5.26
N ILE A 8 5.47 2.36 6.37
CA ILE A 8 4.70 1.11 6.41
C ILE A 8 3.21 1.40 6.49
N PHE A 9 2.44 0.86 5.54
CA PHE A 9 0.98 0.90 5.58
C PHE A 9 0.42 -0.25 6.41
N TYR A 10 0.91 -1.47 6.15
CA TYR A 10 0.51 -2.67 6.87
C TYR A 10 1.75 -3.47 7.20
N ASN A 11 1.86 -3.93 8.44
CA ASN A 11 2.95 -4.78 8.89
C ASN A 11 2.36 -6.06 9.46
N LYS A 12 2.31 -7.11 8.63
CA LYS A 12 1.71 -8.39 9.00
C LYS A 12 0.31 -8.20 9.59
N GLN A 13 -0.48 -7.38 8.93
CA GLN A 13 -1.82 -7.02 9.38
C GLN A 13 -2.79 -8.16 9.09
N ALA A 14 -3.44 -8.68 10.12
CA ALA A 14 -4.51 -9.65 9.96
C ALA A 14 -5.74 -8.97 9.34
N ILE A 15 -6.32 -9.59 8.33
CA ILE A 15 -7.45 -9.02 7.60
C ILE A 15 -8.72 -9.78 7.96
N THR A 16 -9.69 -9.09 8.54
CA THR A 16 -11.00 -9.65 8.86
C THR A 16 -12.12 -8.98 8.08
N SER A 17 -11.86 -7.79 7.54
CA SER A 17 -12.81 -7.01 6.76
C SER A 17 -12.04 -5.94 6.00
N ASN A 18 -12.75 -5.09 5.26
CA ASN A 18 -12.10 -3.96 4.60
C ASN A 18 -11.33 -3.12 5.62
N THR A 19 -10.09 -2.83 5.32
CA THR A 19 -9.16 -2.21 6.25
C THR A 19 -8.46 -1.03 5.60
N SER A 20 -8.36 0.06 6.34
CA SER A 20 -7.70 1.28 5.90
C SER A 20 -6.37 1.43 6.63
N SER A 21 -5.30 1.74 5.89
CA SER A 21 -4.00 1.97 6.50
C SER A 21 -3.93 3.37 7.12
N PRO A 22 -2.94 3.64 7.99
CA PRO A 22 -2.62 5.02 8.34
C PRO A 22 -2.09 5.78 7.12
N ALA A 23 -2.16 7.10 7.17
CA ALA A 23 -1.54 7.94 6.16
C ALA A 23 -0.02 7.96 6.36
N VAL A 24 0.73 7.81 5.27
CA VAL A 24 2.18 7.80 5.29
C VAL A 24 2.70 9.05 4.57
N TYR A 25 3.63 9.75 5.20
CA TYR A 25 4.23 10.95 4.61
C TYR A 25 5.24 10.56 3.53
N ASN A 26 5.11 11.18 2.36
CA ASN A 26 5.89 10.85 1.16
C ASN A 26 7.03 11.86 0.88
N GLY A 27 7.45 12.62 1.89
CA GLY A 27 8.56 13.56 1.70
C GLY A 27 8.23 14.80 0.89
N GLY A 28 6.95 15.22 0.88
CA GLY A 28 6.54 16.46 0.24
C GLY A 28 5.97 16.32 -1.16
N GLY A 29 5.80 15.10 -1.64
CA GLY A 29 5.20 14.86 -2.95
C GLY A 29 6.12 15.20 -4.11
N ASP A 30 7.42 15.14 -3.92
CA ASP A 30 8.41 15.42 -4.94
C ASP A 30 8.36 14.34 -6.03
N ALA A 31 8.12 14.75 -7.28
CA ALA A 31 8.02 13.82 -8.40
C ALA A 31 9.32 13.06 -8.66
N TYR A 32 10.46 13.63 -8.31
CA TYR A 32 11.75 12.92 -8.45
C TYR A 32 11.87 11.73 -7.54
N LYS A 33 11.11 11.73 -6.48
CA LYS A 33 11.15 10.69 -5.46
C LYS A 33 9.90 9.84 -5.49
N ALA A 34 9.28 9.71 -6.68
CA ALA A 34 8.11 8.85 -6.81
C ALA A 34 8.44 7.47 -6.23
N PRO A 35 7.76 7.06 -5.16
CA PRO A 35 8.10 5.82 -4.47
C PRO A 35 7.54 4.61 -5.19
N TRP A 36 8.09 3.45 -4.84
CA TRP A 36 7.52 2.16 -5.20
C TRP A 36 6.65 1.67 -4.06
N LEU A 37 5.46 1.18 -4.39
CA LEU A 37 4.59 0.54 -3.43
C LEU A 37 4.80 -0.96 -3.51
N VAL A 38 5.03 -1.59 -2.36
CA VAL A 38 5.13 -3.05 -2.24
C VAL A 38 3.92 -3.54 -1.47
N ILE A 39 3.25 -4.56 -2.01
CA ILE A 39 2.15 -5.27 -1.34
C ILE A 39 2.53 -6.74 -1.32
N ARG A 40 2.52 -7.34 -0.13
CA ARG A 40 2.91 -8.74 0.07
C ARG A 40 1.83 -9.47 0.84
N ILE A 41 1.50 -10.66 0.38
CA ILE A 41 0.62 -11.57 1.11
C ILE A 41 1.50 -12.43 2.01
N ASP A 42 1.35 -12.29 3.32
CA ASP A 42 2.13 -13.05 4.31
C ASP A 42 1.48 -14.38 4.67
N LYS A 43 0.15 -14.43 4.66
CA LYS A 43 -0.64 -15.64 4.83
C LYS A 43 -1.77 -15.64 3.81
N ASP A 44 -2.17 -16.81 3.33
CA ASP A 44 -3.20 -16.95 2.31
C ASP A 44 -4.44 -16.14 2.67
N VAL A 45 -4.94 -15.36 1.72
CA VAL A 45 -6.17 -14.58 1.89
C VAL A 45 -7.31 -15.23 1.14
N THR A 46 -8.54 -14.90 1.54
CA THR A 46 -9.77 -15.36 0.88
C THR A 46 -10.43 -14.17 0.20
N GLY A 47 -10.91 -14.36 -1.02
CA GLY A 47 -11.54 -13.32 -1.82
C GLY A 47 -10.61 -12.77 -2.89
N THR A 48 -11.04 -11.72 -3.57
CA THR A 48 -10.26 -11.06 -4.61
C THR A 48 -9.69 -9.76 -4.04
N PRO A 49 -8.43 -9.74 -3.60
CA PRO A 49 -7.87 -8.56 -2.96
C PRO A 49 -7.87 -7.35 -3.89
N LEU A 50 -8.38 -6.23 -3.40
CA LEU A 50 -8.34 -4.96 -4.11
C LEU A 50 -7.71 -3.92 -3.19
N PHE A 51 -6.62 -3.33 -3.65
CA PHE A 51 -5.93 -2.29 -2.91
C PHE A 51 -6.11 -0.96 -3.63
N ASN A 52 -6.78 -0.02 -2.99
CA ASN A 52 -6.94 1.34 -3.51
C ASN A 52 -5.93 2.25 -2.83
N VAL A 53 -5.12 2.94 -3.63
CA VAL A 53 -4.09 3.85 -3.16
C VAL A 53 -4.59 5.28 -3.34
N TYR A 54 -4.66 6.02 -2.25
CA TYR A 54 -5.10 7.42 -2.24
C TYR A 54 -3.96 8.34 -1.87
N THR A 55 -4.02 9.57 -2.35
CA THR A 55 -3.01 10.58 -2.03
C THR A 55 -3.68 11.91 -1.69
N SER A 56 -3.07 12.69 -0.79
CA SER A 56 -3.57 13.97 -0.35
C SER A 56 -2.40 14.85 0.12
N ASN A 57 -2.62 16.15 0.14
CA ASN A 57 -1.65 17.10 0.73
C ASN A 57 -1.83 17.26 2.23
N LYS A 58 -2.81 16.58 2.83
CA LYS A 58 -3.12 16.70 4.25
C LYS A 58 -3.03 15.34 4.94
N GLU A 59 -2.52 15.34 6.17
CA GLU A 59 -2.37 14.12 6.95
C GLU A 59 -3.71 13.42 7.21
N ASN A 60 -4.78 14.18 7.37
CA ASN A 60 -6.12 13.62 7.55
C ASN A 60 -6.74 13.09 6.26
N MET A 61 -5.99 13.13 5.15
CA MET A 61 -6.44 12.68 3.84
C MET A 61 -7.65 13.45 3.30
N GLU A 62 -7.81 14.69 3.72
CA GLU A 62 -8.85 15.56 3.18
C GLU A 62 -8.64 15.77 1.68
N SER A 63 -9.71 15.71 0.92
CA SER A 63 -9.68 15.83 -0.55
C SER A 63 -8.77 14.81 -1.23
N ALA A 64 -8.67 13.61 -0.66
CA ALA A 64 -7.84 12.56 -1.22
C ALA A 64 -8.31 12.16 -2.62
N VAL A 65 -7.35 11.85 -3.47
CA VAL A 65 -7.58 11.43 -4.85
C VAL A 65 -7.12 9.99 -5.00
N LEU A 66 -7.90 9.18 -5.72
CA LEU A 66 -7.49 7.81 -6.04
C LEU A 66 -6.32 7.85 -7.01
N LEU A 67 -5.20 7.26 -6.62
CA LEU A 67 -4.00 7.24 -7.41
C LEU A 67 -3.88 5.94 -8.23
N HIS A 68 -4.12 4.80 -7.59
CA HIS A 68 -4.07 3.48 -8.22
C HIS A 68 -5.10 2.54 -7.61
N GLY A 69 -5.61 1.62 -8.44
CA GLY A 69 -6.34 0.45 -7.96
C GLY A 69 -5.56 -0.79 -8.37
N ILE A 70 -5.20 -1.63 -7.41
CA ILE A 70 -4.40 -2.84 -7.63
C ILE A 70 -5.22 -4.04 -7.23
N THR A 71 -5.45 -4.97 -8.17
CA THR A 71 -6.21 -6.20 -7.92
C THR A 71 -5.27 -7.39 -8.01
N LEU A 72 -5.30 -8.25 -7.00
CA LEU A 72 -4.55 -9.51 -7.02
C LEU A 72 -5.48 -10.65 -7.43
N PRO A 73 -4.92 -11.80 -7.86
CA PRO A 73 -5.72 -12.97 -8.15
C PRO A 73 -6.54 -13.40 -6.94
N ALA A 74 -7.71 -14.00 -7.20
CA ALA A 74 -8.57 -14.50 -6.14
C ALA A 74 -7.83 -15.51 -5.27
N ASN A 75 -8.04 -15.44 -3.96
CA ASN A 75 -7.44 -16.35 -2.98
C ASN A 75 -5.91 -16.35 -3.05
N ALA A 76 -5.32 -15.17 -3.14
CA ALA A 76 -3.86 -15.03 -3.24
C ALA A 76 -3.15 -15.75 -2.10
N LYS A 77 -2.07 -16.43 -2.45
CA LYS A 77 -1.30 -17.27 -1.52
C LYS A 77 -0.16 -16.50 -0.87
N ALA A 78 0.28 -16.99 0.28
CA ALA A 78 1.47 -16.47 0.94
C ALA A 78 2.66 -16.44 -0.03
N GLY A 79 3.41 -15.36 -0.02
CA GLY A 79 4.52 -15.14 -0.94
C GLY A 79 4.16 -14.34 -2.18
N THR A 80 2.86 -14.12 -2.44
CA THR A 80 2.44 -13.24 -3.54
C THR A 80 2.89 -11.83 -3.24
N GLU A 81 3.56 -11.18 -4.19
CA GLU A 81 4.08 -9.84 -4.02
C GLU A 81 3.85 -9.02 -5.27
N VAL A 82 3.43 -7.77 -5.10
CA VAL A 82 3.27 -6.80 -6.18
C VAL A 82 4.14 -5.59 -5.87
N VAL A 83 4.89 -5.14 -6.85
CA VAL A 83 5.71 -3.93 -6.75
C VAL A 83 5.23 -2.98 -7.85
N THR A 84 4.77 -1.81 -7.46
CA THR A 84 4.21 -0.83 -8.38
C THR A 84 4.80 0.54 -8.10
N ARG A 85 5.25 1.22 -9.16
CA ARG A 85 5.69 2.58 -9.03
C ARG A 85 4.49 3.51 -8.98
N LEU A 86 4.47 4.40 -7.97
CA LEU A 86 3.39 5.38 -7.77
C LEU A 86 3.66 6.59 -8.66
N GLY A 87 3.93 6.73 -9.71
CA GLY A 87 4.25 7.75 -10.69
C GLY A 87 3.86 9.18 -10.32
N GLN A 88 3.54 9.96 -11.32
CA GLN A 88 3.16 11.36 -11.17
C GLN A 88 1.81 11.48 -10.49
N GLY A 89 1.60 12.60 -9.81
CA GLY A 89 0.36 12.85 -9.09
C GLY A 89 0.42 12.48 -7.62
N VAL A 90 1.50 11.84 -7.16
CA VAL A 90 1.70 11.55 -5.74
C VAL A 90 1.83 12.87 -4.98
N LYS A 91 1.05 13.01 -3.91
CA LYS A 91 1.07 14.19 -3.05
C LYS A 91 1.84 13.88 -1.77
N GLN A 92 1.68 14.74 -0.75
CA GLN A 92 2.48 14.62 0.48
C GLN A 92 2.17 13.38 1.29
N TYR A 93 0.92 12.91 1.28
CA TYR A 93 0.51 11.76 2.08
C TYR A 93 -0.12 10.70 1.18
N ILE A 94 0.09 9.45 1.56
CA ILE A 94 -0.39 8.27 0.83
C ILE A 94 -1.10 7.35 1.83
N LYS A 95 -2.19 6.75 1.39
CA LYS A 95 -2.95 5.79 2.18
C LYS A 95 -3.38 4.63 1.30
N VAL A 96 -3.39 3.43 1.85
CA VAL A 96 -3.81 2.22 1.13
C VAL A 96 -5.03 1.62 1.83
N ASN A 97 -6.09 1.37 1.07
CA ASN A 97 -7.26 0.64 1.57
C ASN A 97 -7.25 -0.77 1.00
N ALA A 98 -7.31 -1.76 1.89
CA ALA A 98 -7.39 -3.17 1.51
C ALA A 98 -8.85 -3.60 1.54
N ASN A 99 -9.37 -4.08 0.42
CA ASN A 99 -10.78 -4.39 0.24
C ASN A 99 -10.98 -5.78 -0.36
N ASN A 100 -12.21 -6.29 -0.25
CA ASN A 100 -12.67 -7.51 -0.90
C ASN A 100 -11.91 -8.78 -0.51
N MET A 101 -11.37 -8.81 0.71
CA MET A 101 -10.73 -10.02 1.22
C MET A 101 -11.03 -10.22 2.69
N THR A 102 -10.99 -11.47 3.13
CA THR A 102 -11.13 -11.86 4.51
C THR A 102 -10.10 -12.93 4.83
N GLY A 103 -9.66 -12.96 6.07
CA GLY A 103 -8.62 -13.89 6.49
C GLY A 103 -7.26 -13.57 5.91
N GLY A 104 -6.25 -14.23 6.41
CA GLY A 104 -4.88 -13.98 5.96
C GLY A 104 -4.22 -12.78 6.60
N THR A 105 -3.03 -12.50 6.15
CA THR A 105 -2.18 -11.43 6.68
C THR A 105 -1.45 -10.76 5.54
N ILE A 106 -1.35 -9.45 5.59
CA ILE A 106 -0.69 -8.67 4.53
C ILE A 106 0.35 -7.72 5.10
N SER A 107 1.32 -7.36 4.27
CA SER A 107 2.26 -6.28 4.54
C SER A 107 2.29 -5.35 3.34
N SER A 108 2.40 -4.05 3.57
CA SER A 108 2.50 -3.07 2.49
C SER A 108 3.33 -1.89 2.97
N PHE A 109 4.23 -1.42 2.12
CA PHE A 109 5.15 -0.35 2.48
C PHE A 109 5.67 0.38 1.25
N LEU A 110 6.25 1.55 1.47
CA LEU A 110 6.92 2.31 0.41
C LEU A 110 8.42 2.05 0.42
N VAL A 111 9.00 1.99 -0.76
CA VAL A 111 10.45 2.03 -0.94
C VAL A 111 10.77 3.08 -2.01
N PHE A 112 11.91 3.73 -1.86
CA PHE A 112 12.33 4.77 -2.81
C PHE A 112 13.35 4.25 -3.83
N ASP A 113 13.85 3.05 -3.60
CA ASP A 113 14.75 2.36 -4.52
C ASP A 113 14.31 0.90 -4.59
N VAL A 114 13.95 0.45 -5.78
CA VAL A 114 13.48 -0.93 -5.98
C VAL A 114 14.50 -1.97 -5.55
N ASN A 115 15.77 -1.63 -5.56
CA ASN A 115 16.82 -2.54 -5.10
C ASN A 115 16.79 -2.80 -3.60
N MET A 116 15.97 -2.06 -2.85
CA MET A 116 15.79 -2.25 -1.42
C MET A 116 14.75 -3.32 -1.09
N ILE A 117 14.07 -3.84 -2.08
CA ILE A 117 12.98 -4.81 -1.89
C ILE A 117 13.53 -6.22 -1.67
#